data_ebd106902521a97dc539ba0b727960d6
#
_entry.id   ebd106902521a97dc539ba0b727960d6
#
_cell.length_a   1.000
_cell.length_b   1.000
_cell.length_c   1.000
_cell.angle_alpha   90.00
_cell.angle_beta   90.00
_cell.angle_gamma   90.00
#
_symmetry.space_group_name_H-M   'P 1'
#
loop_
_entity.id
_entity.type
_entity.pdbx_description
1 polymer ?
#
loop_
_entity_poly.entity_id
_entity_poly.type
_entity_poly.pdbx_seq_one_letter_code
_entity_poly.pdbx_strand_id
1 'polypeptide(L)'
;MIKLVFALRRRPEMTLDEFQTYWRETHAPLVAERAEVLQIRRYVQVHTTDLPGLHAAFQKRNGGAPEPFDGVAELWFDSLDVMGGDDPAVRQAQAELLADEANFIDLPNSPMWMSEEFEVVGLTQT
;
A
#
# COMPACT_ATOMS: atom_id res chain seq x y z
N MET A 1 -13.95 -4.45 10.55
CA MET A 1 -12.74 -4.81 9.79
C MET A 1 -11.56 -3.96 10.21
N ILE A 2 -10.39 -4.54 10.10
CA ILE A 2 -9.14 -3.82 10.34
C ILE A 2 -8.43 -3.58 9.00
N LYS A 3 -7.71 -2.48 8.89
CA LYS A 3 -7.04 -2.11 7.66
C LYS A 3 -5.52 -2.01 7.85
N LEU A 4 -4.77 -2.70 7.00
CA LEU A 4 -3.34 -2.52 6.88
C LEU A 4 -3.07 -1.37 5.92
N VAL A 5 -2.26 -0.41 6.36
CA VAL A 5 -1.82 0.72 5.53
C VAL A 5 -0.33 0.57 5.30
N PHE A 6 0.09 0.61 4.04
CA PHE A 6 1.48 0.47 3.64
C PHE A 6 1.86 1.68 2.79
N ALA A 7 2.63 2.60 3.36
CA ALA A 7 3.07 3.80 2.64
C ALA A 7 4.38 3.48 1.92
N LEU A 8 4.38 3.65 0.60
CA LEU A 8 5.44 3.14 -0.26
C LEU A 8 6.36 4.23 -0.79
N ARG A 9 7.68 4.00 -0.64
CA ARG A 9 8.73 4.71 -1.37
C ARG A 9 9.22 3.80 -2.48
N ARG A 10 9.31 4.34 -3.70
CA ARG A 10 9.89 3.60 -4.81
C ARG A 10 11.40 3.43 -4.63
N ARG A 11 11.95 2.42 -5.26
CA ARG A 11 13.41 2.27 -5.31
C ARG A 11 14.03 3.48 -6.01
N PRO A 12 15.21 3.94 -5.55
CA PRO A 12 15.80 5.18 -6.06
C PRO A 12 16.06 5.19 -7.57
N GLU A 13 16.29 4.03 -8.17
CA GLU A 13 16.57 3.90 -9.61
C GLU A 13 15.33 3.95 -10.49
N MET A 14 14.13 3.91 -9.90
CA MET A 14 12.87 3.92 -10.64
C MET A 14 12.27 5.31 -10.72
N THR A 15 11.69 5.64 -11.86
CA THR A 15 10.83 6.82 -11.96
C THR A 15 9.48 6.52 -11.29
N LEU A 16 8.71 7.57 -10.99
CA LEU A 16 7.37 7.39 -10.43
C LEU A 16 6.49 6.55 -11.36
N ASP A 17 6.56 6.81 -12.66
CA ASP A 17 5.79 6.07 -13.66
C ASP A 17 6.19 4.59 -13.71
N GLU A 18 7.49 4.30 -13.71
CA GLU A 18 7.99 2.92 -13.68
C GLU A 18 7.52 2.18 -12.44
N PHE A 19 7.59 2.83 -11.28
CA PHE A 19 7.14 2.27 -10.01
C PHE A 19 5.64 1.96 -10.04
N GLN A 20 4.82 2.91 -10.46
CA GLN A 20 3.36 2.76 -10.49
C GLN A 20 2.91 1.72 -11.50
N THR A 21 3.59 1.66 -12.65
CA THR A 21 3.30 0.65 -13.68
C THR A 21 3.61 -0.75 -13.17
N TYR A 22 4.77 -0.95 -12.55
CA TYR A 22 5.13 -2.24 -11.97
C TYR A 22 4.14 -2.65 -10.88
N TRP A 23 3.82 -1.73 -9.99
CA TRP A 23 2.91 -1.96 -8.86
C TRP A 23 1.52 -2.41 -9.35
N ARG A 24 0.99 -1.70 -10.32
CA ARG A 24 -0.35 -1.96 -10.87
C ARG A 24 -0.40 -3.19 -11.79
N GLU A 25 0.61 -3.36 -12.63
CA GLU A 25 0.56 -4.39 -13.68
C GLU A 25 1.24 -5.69 -13.32
N THR A 26 2.25 -5.66 -12.48
CA THR A 26 3.02 -6.86 -12.08
C THR A 26 2.67 -7.31 -10.68
N HIS A 27 2.71 -6.42 -9.70
CA HIS A 27 2.49 -6.78 -8.30
C HIS A 27 1.01 -7.02 -7.97
N ALA A 28 0.11 -6.18 -8.46
CA ALA A 28 -1.31 -6.30 -8.14
C ALA A 28 -1.89 -7.68 -8.48
N PRO A 29 -1.59 -8.28 -9.64
CA PRO A 29 -2.07 -9.64 -9.92
C PRO A 29 -1.56 -10.68 -8.93
N LEU A 30 -0.32 -10.54 -8.45
CA LEU A 30 0.23 -11.46 -7.45
C LEU A 30 -0.52 -11.38 -6.13
N VAL A 31 -0.89 -10.18 -5.72
CA VAL A 31 -1.71 -9.98 -4.51
C VAL A 31 -3.10 -10.58 -4.72
N ALA A 32 -3.72 -10.31 -5.86
CA ALA A 32 -5.07 -10.81 -6.19
C ALA A 32 -5.11 -12.34 -6.16
N GLU A 33 -4.09 -13.01 -6.69
CA GLU A 33 -4.00 -14.47 -6.71
C GLU A 33 -3.89 -15.06 -5.29
N ARG A 34 -3.38 -14.31 -4.35
CA ARG A 34 -3.16 -14.74 -2.97
C ARG A 34 -4.19 -14.21 -1.98
N ALA A 35 -5.15 -13.44 -2.46
CA ALA A 35 -6.14 -12.79 -1.60
C ALA A 35 -6.95 -13.78 -0.79
N GLU A 36 -7.34 -14.90 -1.37
CA GLU A 36 -8.13 -15.91 -0.67
C GLU A 36 -7.34 -16.56 0.46
N VAL A 37 -6.13 -17.03 0.20
CA VAL A 37 -5.31 -17.69 1.22
C VAL A 37 -4.90 -16.73 2.32
N LEU A 38 -4.68 -15.46 1.99
CA LEU A 38 -4.32 -14.41 2.95
C LEU A 38 -5.55 -13.78 3.61
N GLN A 39 -6.74 -14.14 3.17
CA GLN A 39 -8.01 -13.60 3.67
C GLN A 39 -8.10 -12.09 3.54
N ILE A 40 -7.57 -11.56 2.44
CA ILE A 40 -7.69 -10.14 2.10
C ILE A 40 -9.11 -9.91 1.59
N ARG A 41 -9.88 -9.07 2.28
CA ARG A 41 -11.27 -8.76 1.92
C ARG A 41 -11.37 -7.68 0.86
N ARG A 42 -10.43 -6.76 0.88
CA ARG A 42 -10.36 -5.67 -0.10
C ARG A 42 -8.91 -5.22 -0.21
N TYR A 43 -8.48 -4.90 -1.42
CA TYR A 43 -7.16 -4.37 -1.69
C TYR A 43 -7.28 -3.17 -2.61
N VAL A 44 -6.72 -2.04 -2.18
CA VAL A 44 -6.73 -0.80 -2.96
C VAL A 44 -5.32 -0.26 -3.04
N GLN A 45 -4.91 0.10 -4.23
CA GLN A 45 -3.67 0.85 -4.44
C GLN A 45 -4.04 2.33 -4.62
N VAL A 46 -3.47 3.18 -3.79
CA VAL A 46 -3.64 4.64 -3.90
C VAL A 46 -2.36 5.18 -4.51
N HIS A 47 -2.41 5.56 -5.78
CA HIS A 47 -1.26 6.04 -6.53
C HIS A 47 -1.11 7.54 -6.37
N THR A 48 0.06 8.00 -5.93
CA THR A 48 0.33 9.44 -5.81
C THR A 48 0.31 10.07 -7.20
N THR A 49 -0.47 11.14 -7.35
CA THR A 49 -0.58 11.86 -8.61
C THR A 49 0.67 12.69 -8.83
N ASP A 50 1.18 12.72 -10.07
CA ASP A 50 2.36 13.50 -10.42
C ASP A 50 1.99 14.98 -10.60
N LEU A 51 1.93 15.69 -9.48
CA LEU A 51 1.59 17.13 -9.43
C LEU A 51 2.63 17.85 -8.55
N PRO A 52 3.89 17.98 -9.03
CA PRO A 52 4.98 18.49 -8.19
C PRO A 52 4.73 19.91 -7.68
N GLY A 53 4.13 20.78 -8.47
CA GLY A 53 3.81 22.15 -8.03
C GLY A 53 2.80 22.19 -6.89
N LEU A 54 1.76 21.36 -6.97
CA LEU A 54 0.74 21.26 -5.92
C LEU A 54 1.33 20.62 -4.65
N HIS A 55 2.10 19.56 -4.79
CA HIS A 55 2.71 18.90 -3.64
C HIS A 55 3.72 19.82 -2.93
N ALA A 56 4.48 20.61 -3.68
CA ALA A 56 5.37 21.62 -3.10
C ALA A 56 4.58 22.67 -2.30
N ALA A 57 3.42 23.08 -2.82
CA ALA A 57 2.55 24.03 -2.12
C ALA A 57 2.01 23.42 -0.81
N PHE A 58 1.66 22.13 -0.82
CA PHE A 58 1.22 21.43 0.39
C PHE A 58 2.34 21.33 1.43
N GLN A 59 3.57 21.04 0.99
CA GLN A 59 4.72 21.01 1.89
C GLN A 59 4.92 22.36 2.58
N LYS A 60 4.82 23.45 1.81
CA LYS A 60 4.95 24.80 2.34
C LYS A 60 3.82 25.15 3.29
N ARG A 61 2.58 24.83 2.92
CA ARG A 61 1.41 25.02 3.80
C ARG A 61 1.63 24.39 5.16
N ASN A 62 2.26 23.23 5.20
CA ASN A 62 2.50 22.45 6.41
C ASN A 62 3.83 22.80 7.10
N GLY A 63 4.45 23.91 6.72
CA GLY A 63 5.69 24.38 7.38
C GLY A 63 6.95 23.62 6.98
N GLY A 64 6.96 23.03 5.80
CA GLY A 64 8.11 22.27 5.31
C GLY A 64 7.99 20.77 5.54
N ALA A 65 6.81 20.20 5.32
CA ALA A 65 6.60 18.76 5.45
C ALA A 65 7.47 17.97 4.46
N PRO A 66 7.72 16.67 4.76
CA PRO A 66 8.44 15.80 3.83
C PRO A 66 7.70 15.64 2.51
N GLU A 67 8.41 15.14 1.51
CA GLU A 67 7.81 14.82 0.23
C GLU A 67 6.77 13.69 0.39
N PRO A 68 5.73 13.68 -0.45
CA PRO A 68 4.72 12.63 -0.40
C PRO A 68 5.33 11.27 -0.69
N PHE A 69 4.73 10.22 -0.15
CA PHE A 69 5.05 8.86 -0.56
C PHE A 69 4.61 8.66 -2.02
N ASP A 70 5.15 7.65 -2.67
CA ASP A 70 4.84 7.35 -4.07
C ASP A 70 3.50 6.65 -4.22
N GLY A 71 2.99 6.10 -3.13
CA GLY A 71 1.67 5.50 -3.07
C GLY A 71 1.38 4.91 -1.71
N VAL A 72 0.15 4.46 -1.53
CA VAL A 72 -0.30 3.78 -0.31
C VAL A 72 -1.08 2.54 -0.72
N ALA A 73 -0.69 1.40 -0.18
CA ALA A 73 -1.48 0.18 -0.31
C ALA A 73 -2.39 0.07 0.91
N GLU A 74 -3.65 -0.27 0.68
CA GLU A 74 -4.64 -0.45 1.73
C GLU A 74 -5.27 -1.83 1.59
N LEU A 75 -5.21 -2.62 2.66
CA LEU A 75 -5.72 -3.99 2.67
C LEU A 75 -6.63 -4.17 3.88
N TRP A 76 -7.83 -4.68 3.64
CA TRP A 76 -8.81 -4.92 4.70
C TRP A 76 -8.87 -6.40 5.05
N PHE A 77 -8.94 -6.67 6.36
CA PHE A 77 -9.06 -8.01 6.94
C PHE A 77 -10.19 -8.02 7.97
N ASP A 78 -10.74 -9.19 8.24
CA ASP A 78 -11.80 -9.30 9.25
C ASP A 78 -11.26 -8.99 10.65
N SER A 79 -10.05 -9.46 10.96
CA SER A 79 -9.42 -9.25 12.27
C SER A 79 -7.90 -9.44 12.17
N LEU A 80 -7.18 -9.11 13.23
CA LEU A 80 -5.73 -9.35 13.32
C LEU A 80 -5.37 -10.83 13.28
N ASP A 81 -6.28 -11.71 13.67
CA ASP A 81 -6.02 -13.14 13.75
C ASP A 81 -5.63 -13.76 12.42
N VAL A 82 -6.12 -13.19 11.31
CA VAL A 82 -5.83 -13.71 9.97
C VAL A 82 -4.38 -13.46 9.54
N MET A 83 -3.68 -12.55 10.20
CA MET A 83 -2.31 -12.16 9.83
C MET A 83 -1.24 -12.94 10.57
N GLY A 84 -1.62 -13.65 11.62
CA GLY A 84 -0.69 -14.43 12.43
C GLY A 84 -0.81 -15.93 12.17
N GLY A 85 -0.12 -16.69 13.00
CA GLY A 85 -0.22 -18.14 13.00
C GLY A 85 0.85 -18.83 12.16
N ASP A 86 0.73 -20.15 12.09
CA ASP A 86 1.76 -21.02 11.54
C ASP A 86 1.33 -21.76 10.27
N ASP A 87 0.26 -21.29 9.60
CA ASP A 87 -0.20 -21.92 8.35
C ASP A 87 0.88 -21.77 7.28
N PRO A 88 1.45 -22.88 6.79
CA PRO A 88 2.51 -22.82 5.76
C PRO A 88 2.07 -22.14 4.48
N ALA A 89 0.80 -22.27 4.09
CA ALA A 89 0.28 -21.64 2.87
C ALA A 89 0.25 -20.12 3.01
N VAL A 90 -0.14 -19.61 4.18
CA VAL A 90 -0.14 -18.17 4.48
C VAL A 90 1.29 -17.64 4.49
N ARG A 91 2.19 -18.31 5.14
CA ARG A 91 3.60 -17.92 5.21
C ARG A 91 4.26 -17.92 3.83
N GLN A 92 3.95 -18.90 3.01
CA GLN A 92 4.46 -18.98 1.65
C GLN A 92 3.97 -17.79 0.81
N ALA A 93 2.67 -17.48 0.89
CA ALA A 93 2.10 -16.35 0.18
C ALA A 93 2.72 -15.02 0.63
N GLN A 94 2.90 -14.83 1.93
CA GLN A 94 3.56 -13.63 2.47
C GLN A 94 5.00 -13.49 1.98
N ALA A 95 5.74 -14.59 1.96
CA ALA A 95 7.13 -14.59 1.50
C ALA A 95 7.23 -14.25 0.02
N GLU A 96 6.32 -14.77 -0.79
CA GLU A 96 6.28 -14.49 -2.23
C GLU A 96 5.97 -13.02 -2.52
N LEU A 97 5.03 -12.44 -1.77
CA LEU A 97 4.73 -11.02 -1.92
C LEU A 97 5.89 -10.14 -1.48
N LEU A 98 6.54 -10.48 -0.37
CA LEU A 98 7.70 -9.74 0.10
C LEU A 98 8.85 -9.78 -0.92
N ALA A 99 9.08 -10.93 -1.53
CA ALA A 99 10.11 -11.07 -2.55
C ALA A 99 9.84 -10.17 -3.75
N ASP A 100 8.58 -10.06 -4.18
CA ASP A 100 8.23 -9.18 -5.29
C ASP A 100 8.29 -7.70 -4.89
N GLU A 101 7.88 -7.37 -3.67
CA GLU A 101 7.95 -6.00 -3.15
C GLU A 101 9.37 -5.45 -3.21
N ALA A 102 10.36 -6.27 -2.91
CA ALA A 102 11.76 -5.86 -2.96
C ALA A 102 12.22 -5.41 -4.35
N ASN A 103 11.51 -5.78 -5.41
CA ASN A 103 11.85 -5.40 -6.78
C ASN A 103 11.52 -3.95 -7.11
N PHE A 104 10.58 -3.33 -6.39
CA PHE A 104 10.14 -1.97 -6.73
C PHE A 104 10.00 -1.03 -5.52
N ILE A 105 9.99 -1.56 -4.30
CA ILE A 105 9.81 -0.76 -3.08
C ILE A 105 11.13 -0.63 -2.33
N ASP A 106 11.42 0.58 -1.88
CA ASP A 106 12.47 0.84 -0.91
C ASP A 106 11.90 0.48 0.47
N LEU A 107 11.96 -0.79 0.81
CA LEU A 107 11.31 -1.32 2.01
C LEU A 107 11.74 -0.66 3.31
N PRO A 108 13.06 -0.39 3.55
CA PRO A 108 13.47 0.27 4.79
C PRO A 108 12.88 1.67 5.01
N ASN A 109 12.42 2.31 3.95
CA ASN A 109 11.84 3.65 4.01
C ASN A 109 10.33 3.64 3.78
N SER A 110 9.70 2.48 3.83
CA SER A 110 8.28 2.29 3.54
C SER A 110 7.56 1.69 4.74
N PRO A 111 7.02 2.52 5.62
CA PRO A 111 6.37 2.05 6.85
C PRO A 111 5.02 1.40 6.58
N MET A 112 4.66 0.48 7.46
CA MET A 112 3.37 -0.20 7.40
C MET A 112 2.80 -0.27 8.81
N TRP A 113 1.47 -0.14 8.93
CA TRP A 113 0.81 -0.16 10.23
C TRP A 113 -0.64 -0.60 10.10
N MET A 114 -1.23 -1.03 11.21
CA MET A 114 -2.65 -1.37 11.28
C MET A 114 -3.46 -0.16 11.69
N SER A 115 -4.68 -0.04 11.15
CA SER A 115 -5.57 1.07 11.42
C SER A 115 -7.03 0.63 11.40
N GLU A 116 -7.88 1.47 11.97
CA GLU A 116 -9.32 1.35 11.86
C GLU A 116 -9.86 2.62 11.23
N GLU A 117 -10.88 2.47 10.40
CA GLU A 117 -11.51 3.60 9.74
C GLU A 117 -12.67 4.13 10.57
N PHE A 118 -12.75 5.45 10.70
CA PHE A 118 -13.90 6.13 11.29
C PHE A 118 -14.41 7.11 10.25
N GLU A 119 -15.52 6.77 9.60
CA GLU A 119 -16.10 7.63 8.58
C GLU A 119 -16.76 8.83 9.24
N VAL A 120 -16.23 10.03 8.97
CA VAL A 120 -16.75 11.28 9.51
C VAL A 120 -17.72 11.93 8.53
N VAL A 121 -17.38 11.91 7.24
CA VAL A 121 -18.24 12.34 6.15
C VAL A 121 -18.18 11.26 5.09
N GLY A 122 -19.31 10.69 4.73
CA GLY A 122 -19.39 9.63 3.75
C GLY A 122 -19.85 10.12 2.40
N LEU A 123 -19.77 9.22 1.41
CA LEU A 123 -20.36 9.49 0.09
C LEU A 123 -21.88 9.46 0.22
N THR A 124 -22.51 10.54 -0.20
CA THR A 124 -23.96 10.64 -0.17
C THR A 124 -24.52 10.12 -1.50
N GLN A 125 -25.48 9.21 -1.41
CA GLN A 125 -26.24 8.77 -2.57
C GLN A 125 -27.56 9.52 -2.62
N THR A 126 -27.82 10.13 -3.75
CA THR A 126 -29.06 10.87 -3.98
C THR A 126 -29.88 10.23 -5.08
#